data_0a27e69ea0ec880e44b36c222b8e2852
#
_entry.id   0a27e69ea0ec880e44b36c222b8e2852
#
_cell.length_a   1.000
_cell.length_b   1.000
_cell.length_c   1.000
_cell.angle_alpha   90.00
_cell.angle_beta   90.00
_cell.angle_gamma   90.00
#
_symmetry.space_group_name_H-M   'P 1'
#
loop_
_entity.id
_entity.type
_entity.pdbx_description
1 polymer ?
#
loop_
_entity_poly.entity_id
_entity_poly.type
_entity_poly.pdbx_seq_one_letter_code
_entity_poly.pdbx_strand_id
1 'polypeptide(L)'
;MAGPTFTAARPPQPHNSMQRRLLIATAPAAVFAALLGCAATASAGPRYTIPREEIEETLAQRFPRRFPLAGLVELNVQAPRIALKSERNRLAADMAVDAGDPLLRRSYPGRLNVEFGLRYEPSDRTVRAHDIQLNTLEFPDLRPDAAALLAQYGPQLARESVGEVVLHTLRPQDLALPDGLGMQPGAITVTDRGLAVELVPKPLS
;
A
#
# COMPACT_ATOMS: atom_id res chain seq x y z
N MET A 1 36.99 40.79 -53.29
CA MET A 1 35.91 41.69 -52.96
C MET A 1 35.66 41.52 -51.48
N ALA A 2 36.36 42.19 -50.64
CA ALA A 2 36.30 43.56 -50.15
C ALA A 2 35.08 43.73 -49.22
N GLY A 3 35.26 43.70 -47.99
CA GLY A 3 35.02 44.36 -46.76
C GLY A 3 33.57 44.82 -46.46
N PRO A 4 33.30 45.46 -45.35
CA PRO A 4 34.19 45.91 -44.26
C PRO A 4 33.71 45.63 -42.83
N THR A 5 34.63 45.69 -41.95
CA THR A 5 34.61 45.91 -40.50
C THR A 5 33.77 47.10 -40.06
N PHE A 6 33.01 46.96 -38.98
CA PHE A 6 32.51 48.14 -38.26
C PHE A 6 32.80 47.97 -36.76
N THR A 7 33.72 48.82 -36.31
CA THR A 7 34.02 49.17 -34.93
C THR A 7 33.09 50.26 -34.48
N ALA A 8 32.49 50.17 -33.31
CA ALA A 8 32.00 51.34 -32.55
C ALA A 8 31.72 50.89 -31.12
N ALA A 9 32.51 51.30 -30.24
CA ALA A 9 32.53 52.53 -29.45
C ALA A 9 31.70 52.44 -28.16
N ARG A 10 32.41 52.40 -27.09
CA ARG A 10 31.98 52.52 -25.69
C ARG A 10 31.69 53.97 -25.36
N PRO A 11 30.64 54.34 -24.71
CA PRO A 11 30.48 55.66 -24.09
C PRO A 11 30.72 55.59 -22.56
N PRO A 12 31.00 56.78 -21.98
CA PRO A 12 31.79 56.91 -20.75
C PRO A 12 30.95 57.00 -19.48
N GLN A 13 31.64 56.76 -18.37
CA GLN A 13 31.14 57.02 -17.01
C GLN A 13 31.22 58.50 -16.68
N PRO A 14 30.29 59.06 -15.93
CA PRO A 14 30.53 60.29 -15.20
C PRO A 14 30.80 60.04 -13.72
N HIS A 15 31.81 60.75 -13.31
CA HIS A 15 32.23 60.90 -11.92
C HIS A 15 31.36 61.81 -11.09
N ASN A 16 31.41 61.59 -9.78
CA ASN A 16 31.40 62.57 -8.71
C ASN A 16 30.08 63.21 -8.29
N SER A 17 29.73 63.21 -7.04
CA SER A 17 30.43 63.99 -6.01
C SER A 17 29.80 63.75 -4.63
N MET A 18 30.67 63.79 -3.64
CA MET A 18 30.37 63.94 -2.23
C MET A 18 29.27 64.97 -1.95
N GLN A 19 28.31 64.61 -1.12
CA GLN A 19 27.84 65.51 -0.09
C GLN A 19 27.39 64.76 1.19
N ARG A 20 28.15 65.02 2.24
CA ARG A 20 27.80 64.73 3.65
C ARG A 20 26.51 65.50 4.01
N ARG A 21 25.52 64.80 4.50
CA ARG A 21 24.58 65.37 5.47
C ARG A 21 24.19 64.28 6.49
N LEU A 22 24.67 64.48 7.70
CA LEU A 22 24.15 63.85 8.90
C LEU A 22 22.66 64.21 9.05
N LEU A 23 21.81 63.21 9.17
CA LEU A 23 20.55 63.34 9.89
C LEU A 23 20.31 62.07 10.69
N ILE A 24 20.28 62.22 11.97
CA ILE A 24 19.88 61.28 13.02
C ILE A 24 18.39 61.02 12.83
N ALA A 25 17.98 59.80 12.65
CA ALA A 25 16.59 59.39 12.83
C ALA A 25 16.54 57.91 13.26
N THR A 26 16.26 57.75 14.52
CA THR A 26 15.52 56.69 15.23
C THR A 26 15.19 55.41 14.49
N ALA A 27 15.77 54.31 14.94
CA ALA A 27 15.41 52.94 14.64
C ALA A 27 14.06 52.56 15.24
N PRO A 28 13.17 51.88 14.54
CA PRO A 28 12.24 50.94 15.15
C PRO A 28 12.85 49.55 15.16
N ALA A 29 12.98 48.99 16.35
CA ALA A 29 13.33 47.59 16.56
C ALA A 29 12.25 46.69 15.94
N ALA A 30 12.53 46.14 14.77
CA ALA A 30 11.75 45.04 14.23
C ALA A 30 12.12 43.77 14.99
N VAL A 31 11.27 43.39 15.95
CA VAL A 31 11.28 42.10 16.62
C VAL A 31 10.92 41.05 15.54
N PHE A 32 11.92 40.41 14.97
CA PHE A 32 11.73 39.18 14.18
C PHE A 32 11.42 38.06 15.17
N ALA A 33 10.13 37.84 15.43
CA ALA A 33 9.64 36.63 16.06
C ALA A 33 9.91 35.47 15.09
N ALA A 34 11.05 34.81 15.27
CA ALA A 34 11.32 33.51 14.66
C ALA A 34 10.31 32.53 15.23
N LEU A 35 9.22 32.30 14.50
CA LEU A 35 8.36 31.15 14.66
C LEU A 35 9.20 29.91 14.36
N LEU A 36 9.86 29.39 15.38
CA LEU A 36 10.35 28.02 15.43
C LEU A 36 9.12 27.10 15.31
N GLY A 37 8.73 26.82 14.07
CA GLY A 37 7.84 25.71 13.77
C GLY A 37 8.55 24.43 14.22
N CYS A 38 8.23 23.94 15.42
CA CYS A 38 8.48 22.56 15.78
C CYS A 38 7.72 21.71 14.76
N ALA A 39 8.39 21.33 13.68
CA ALA A 39 7.99 20.17 12.91
C ALA A 39 8.07 19.01 13.91
N ALA A 40 6.91 18.63 14.47
CA ALA A 40 6.77 17.40 15.22
C ALA A 40 7.15 16.29 14.24
N THR A 41 8.40 15.86 14.28
CA THR A 41 8.81 14.59 13.69
C THR A 41 8.00 13.56 14.45
N ALA A 42 6.94 13.06 13.80
CA ALA A 42 6.19 11.93 14.30
C ALA A 42 7.24 10.82 14.51
N SER A 43 7.64 10.60 15.75
CA SER A 43 8.52 9.50 16.14
C SER A 43 7.77 8.24 15.72
N ALA A 44 8.20 7.65 14.62
CA ALA A 44 7.71 6.35 14.21
C ALA A 44 8.05 5.38 15.34
N GLY A 45 7.02 4.93 16.06
CA GLY A 45 7.16 3.93 17.13
C GLY A 45 7.85 2.66 16.62
N PRO A 46 8.23 1.74 17.51
CA PRO A 46 8.81 0.48 17.12
C PRO A 46 7.87 -0.27 16.18
N ARG A 47 8.43 -0.90 15.14
CA ARG A 47 7.67 -1.58 14.08
C ARG A 47 8.24 -2.98 13.87
N TYR A 48 7.35 -3.91 13.62
CA TYR A 48 7.70 -5.22 13.09
C TYR A 48 7.45 -5.23 11.58
N THR A 49 8.42 -5.70 10.80
CA THR A 49 8.30 -5.73 9.34
C THR A 49 8.14 -7.15 8.85
N ILE A 50 7.13 -7.39 8.02
CA ILE A 50 6.89 -8.65 7.32
C ILE A 50 7.28 -8.42 5.85
N PRO A 51 8.35 -9.05 5.36
CA PRO A 51 8.77 -8.91 3.97
C PRO A 51 7.72 -9.47 3.01
N ARG A 52 7.67 -8.93 1.79
CA ARG A 52 6.78 -9.41 0.73
C ARG A 52 6.95 -10.90 0.45
N GLU A 53 8.18 -11.36 0.42
CA GLU A 53 8.55 -12.74 0.13
C GLU A 53 7.93 -13.72 1.14
N GLU A 54 7.90 -13.35 2.42
CA GLU A 54 7.30 -14.15 3.49
C GLU A 54 5.77 -14.25 3.35
N ILE A 55 5.13 -13.18 2.88
CA ILE A 55 3.69 -13.19 2.56
C ILE A 55 3.42 -14.12 1.39
N GLU A 56 4.21 -14.02 0.32
CA GLU A 56 4.06 -14.85 -0.88
C GLU A 56 4.30 -16.34 -0.55
N GLU A 57 5.29 -16.67 0.26
CA GLU A 57 5.55 -18.03 0.71
C GLU A 57 4.40 -18.60 1.55
N THR A 58 3.89 -17.83 2.51
CA THR A 58 2.75 -18.23 3.33
C THR A 58 1.51 -18.51 2.47
N LEU A 59 1.26 -17.68 1.46
CA LEU A 59 0.16 -17.87 0.54
C LEU A 59 0.38 -19.07 -0.37
N ALA A 60 1.58 -19.27 -0.90
CA ALA A 60 1.90 -20.42 -1.76
C ALA A 60 1.61 -21.76 -1.06
N GLN A 61 1.84 -21.86 0.25
CA GLN A 61 1.53 -23.07 1.04
C GLN A 61 0.03 -23.32 1.23
N ARG A 62 -0.82 -22.30 1.03
CA ARG A 62 -2.28 -22.38 1.25
C ARG A 62 -3.07 -22.54 -0.04
N PHE A 63 -2.45 -22.43 -1.18
CA PHE A 63 -3.02 -22.59 -2.51
C PHE A 63 -2.42 -23.80 -3.21
N PRO A 64 -3.11 -24.42 -4.18
CA PRO A 64 -4.42 -24.03 -4.73
C PRO A 64 -5.58 -24.30 -3.78
N ARG A 65 -6.65 -23.51 -3.91
CA ARG A 65 -7.90 -23.69 -3.15
C ARG A 65 -9.08 -23.90 -4.10
N ARG A 66 -10.03 -24.74 -3.65
CA ARG A 66 -11.24 -25.03 -4.40
C ARG A 66 -12.43 -24.43 -3.69
N PHE A 67 -13.29 -23.79 -4.45
CA PHE A 67 -14.52 -23.17 -3.98
C PHE A 67 -15.70 -23.68 -4.78
N PRO A 68 -16.59 -24.50 -4.19
CA PRO A 68 -17.81 -24.93 -4.86
C PRO A 68 -18.78 -23.76 -4.94
N LEU A 69 -19.28 -23.49 -6.15
CA LEU A 69 -20.26 -22.46 -6.43
C LEU A 69 -21.62 -23.11 -6.74
N ALA A 70 -22.55 -22.99 -5.80
CA ALA A 70 -23.95 -23.47 -5.93
C ALA A 70 -24.09 -24.94 -6.42
N GLY A 71 -23.06 -25.77 -6.25
CA GLY A 71 -23.02 -27.15 -6.72
C GLY A 71 -22.96 -27.36 -8.24
N LEU A 72 -22.84 -26.25 -9.00
CA LEU A 72 -22.81 -26.26 -10.46
C LEU A 72 -21.44 -26.02 -11.05
N VAL A 73 -20.64 -25.23 -10.36
CA VAL A 73 -19.28 -24.84 -10.80
C VAL A 73 -18.32 -24.98 -9.62
N GLU A 74 -17.14 -25.49 -9.87
CA GLU A 74 -16.03 -25.51 -8.93
C GLU A 74 -14.94 -24.52 -9.39
N LEU A 75 -14.64 -23.54 -8.56
CA LEU A 75 -13.53 -22.61 -8.83
C LEU A 75 -12.24 -23.16 -8.20
N ASN A 76 -11.23 -23.41 -9.01
CA ASN A 76 -9.89 -23.78 -8.57
C ASN A 76 -8.97 -22.55 -8.67
N VAL A 77 -8.67 -21.96 -7.53
CA VAL A 77 -7.88 -20.71 -7.44
C VAL A 77 -6.44 -21.06 -7.15
N GLN A 78 -5.53 -20.58 -8.01
CA GLN A 78 -4.09 -20.77 -7.87
C GLN A 78 -3.47 -19.78 -6.89
N ALA A 79 -2.20 -19.98 -6.54
CA ALA A 79 -1.48 -19.08 -5.65
C ALA A 79 -1.44 -17.64 -6.21
N PRO A 80 -1.70 -16.64 -5.38
CA PRO A 80 -1.71 -15.24 -5.81
C PRO A 80 -0.31 -14.69 -6.07
N ARG A 81 -0.24 -13.74 -7.00
CA ARG A 81 0.86 -12.78 -7.08
C ARG A 81 0.45 -11.52 -6.35
N ILE A 82 1.26 -11.10 -5.39
CA ILE A 82 0.94 -9.95 -4.53
C ILE A 82 1.57 -8.67 -5.09
N ALA A 83 0.76 -7.61 -5.20
CA ALA A 83 1.21 -6.25 -5.44
C ALA A 83 0.94 -5.38 -4.22
N LEU A 84 1.96 -4.67 -3.77
CA LEU A 84 1.88 -3.73 -2.65
C LEU A 84 1.36 -2.38 -3.18
N LYS A 85 0.26 -1.89 -2.61
CA LYS A 85 -0.37 -0.60 -2.94
C LYS A 85 -0.20 0.34 -1.74
N SER A 86 1.04 0.78 -1.52
CA SER A 86 1.43 1.60 -0.37
C SER A 86 0.63 2.90 -0.28
N GLU A 87 0.33 3.53 -1.42
CA GLU A 87 -0.43 4.78 -1.51
C GLU A 87 -1.88 4.68 -1.02
N ARG A 88 -2.44 3.47 -1.02
CA ARG A 88 -3.82 3.19 -0.58
C ARG A 88 -3.89 2.31 0.65
N ASN A 89 -2.74 1.92 1.19
CA ASN A 89 -2.62 0.97 2.30
C ASN A 89 -3.35 -0.36 2.04
N ARG A 90 -3.21 -0.89 0.81
CA ARG A 90 -3.88 -2.12 0.38
C ARG A 90 -2.90 -3.09 -0.28
N LEU A 91 -3.27 -4.36 -0.30
CA LEU A 91 -2.66 -5.37 -1.14
C LEU A 91 -3.58 -5.67 -2.33
N ALA A 92 -2.99 -5.89 -3.49
CA ALA A 92 -3.69 -6.48 -4.62
C ALA A 92 -3.16 -7.91 -4.85
N ALA A 93 -4.07 -8.84 -5.12
CA ALA A 93 -3.75 -10.22 -5.42
C ALA A 93 -4.29 -10.59 -6.80
N ASP A 94 -3.37 -10.94 -7.70
CA ASP A 94 -3.67 -11.47 -9.03
C ASP A 94 -3.56 -12.99 -9.01
N MET A 95 -4.62 -13.69 -9.41
CA MET A 95 -4.73 -15.14 -9.36
C MET A 95 -5.22 -15.70 -10.69
N ALA A 96 -4.60 -16.78 -11.14
CA ALA A 96 -5.21 -17.63 -12.13
C ALA A 96 -6.33 -18.44 -11.46
N VAL A 97 -7.44 -18.60 -12.14
CA VAL A 97 -8.59 -19.36 -11.65
C VAL A 97 -9.17 -20.20 -12.76
N ASP A 98 -9.54 -21.44 -12.45
CA ASP A 98 -10.22 -22.33 -13.38
C ASP A 98 -11.65 -22.57 -12.89
N ALA A 99 -12.64 -22.32 -13.75
CA ALA A 99 -14.02 -22.67 -13.50
C ALA A 99 -14.29 -24.07 -14.07
N GLY A 100 -14.41 -25.05 -13.20
CA GLY A 100 -14.69 -26.44 -13.57
C GLY A 100 -16.19 -26.72 -13.58
N ASP A 101 -16.66 -27.41 -14.63
CA ASP A 101 -17.98 -28.04 -14.66
C ASP A 101 -17.81 -29.52 -14.31
N PRO A 102 -18.23 -29.96 -13.11
CA PRO A 102 -18.05 -31.35 -12.67
C PRO A 102 -18.82 -32.36 -13.55
N LEU A 103 -19.93 -31.92 -14.14
CA LEU A 103 -20.79 -32.80 -14.95
C LEU A 103 -20.22 -32.96 -16.37
N LEU A 104 -19.78 -31.86 -16.98
CA LEU A 104 -19.27 -31.87 -18.35
C LEU A 104 -17.76 -32.14 -18.43
N ARG A 105 -17.06 -32.22 -17.28
CA ARG A 105 -15.59 -32.39 -17.20
C ARG A 105 -14.83 -31.37 -18.03
N ARG A 106 -15.34 -30.16 -18.07
CA ARG A 106 -14.71 -29.01 -18.74
C ARG A 106 -14.16 -28.04 -17.72
N SER A 107 -13.05 -27.41 -18.04
CA SER A 107 -12.44 -26.34 -17.27
C SER A 107 -12.27 -25.11 -18.14
N TYR A 108 -12.61 -23.96 -17.60
CA TYR A 108 -12.52 -22.67 -18.26
C TYR A 108 -11.51 -21.81 -17.50
N PRO A 109 -10.36 -21.52 -18.12
CA PRO A 109 -9.37 -20.67 -17.50
C PRO A 109 -9.87 -19.23 -17.39
N GLY A 110 -9.51 -18.58 -16.30
CA GLY A 110 -9.90 -17.20 -16.02
C GLY A 110 -8.88 -16.48 -15.17
N ARG A 111 -9.21 -15.24 -14.84
CA ARG A 111 -8.42 -14.35 -13.98
C ARG A 111 -9.28 -13.78 -12.88
N LEU A 112 -8.68 -13.70 -11.69
CA LEU A 112 -9.26 -13.08 -10.52
C LEU A 112 -8.29 -12.03 -9.99
N ASN A 113 -8.75 -10.78 -9.85
CA ASN A 113 -8.01 -9.72 -9.16
C ASN A 113 -8.85 -9.19 -8.00
N VAL A 114 -8.28 -9.18 -6.82
CA VAL A 114 -8.88 -8.61 -5.61
C VAL A 114 -7.93 -7.62 -4.95
N GLU A 115 -8.49 -6.59 -4.35
CA GLU A 115 -7.77 -5.70 -3.43
C GLU A 115 -8.36 -5.80 -2.03
N PHE A 116 -7.49 -5.71 -1.01
CA PHE A 116 -7.93 -5.80 0.39
C PHE A 116 -7.01 -5.01 1.31
N GLY A 117 -7.59 -4.52 2.40
CA GLY A 117 -6.85 -3.98 3.53
C GLY A 117 -6.39 -5.11 4.46
N LEU A 118 -5.63 -4.74 5.48
CA LEU A 118 -5.04 -5.68 6.43
C LEU A 118 -5.43 -5.34 7.85
N ARG A 119 -5.72 -6.36 8.65
CA ARG A 119 -5.96 -6.23 10.08
C ARG A 119 -5.18 -7.28 10.85
N TYR A 120 -4.77 -6.91 12.05
CA TYR A 120 -4.28 -7.85 13.04
C TYR A 120 -5.44 -8.42 13.85
N GLU A 121 -5.43 -9.76 14.03
CA GLU A 121 -6.38 -10.47 14.85
C GLU A 121 -5.66 -10.97 16.13
N PRO A 122 -5.91 -10.33 17.28
CA PRO A 122 -5.19 -10.65 18.51
C PRO A 122 -5.46 -12.06 19.05
N SER A 123 -6.65 -12.62 18.77
CA SER A 123 -7.10 -13.91 19.31
C SER A 123 -6.20 -15.07 18.89
N ASP A 124 -5.66 -15.02 17.68
CA ASP A 124 -4.79 -16.04 17.12
C ASP A 124 -3.45 -15.48 16.57
N ARG A 125 -3.19 -14.19 16.80
CA ARG A 125 -1.96 -13.49 16.40
C ARG A 125 -1.72 -13.51 14.89
N THR A 126 -2.77 -13.40 14.11
CA THR A 126 -2.70 -13.43 12.66
C THR A 126 -2.92 -12.07 12.00
N VAL A 127 -2.27 -11.87 10.86
CA VAL A 127 -2.59 -10.81 9.91
C VAL A 127 -3.54 -11.37 8.88
N ARG A 128 -4.71 -10.75 8.75
CA ARG A 128 -5.79 -11.18 7.85
C ARG A 128 -6.22 -10.09 6.89
N ALA A 129 -6.75 -10.52 5.76
CA ALA A 129 -7.40 -9.62 4.82
C ALA A 129 -8.73 -9.10 5.40
N HIS A 130 -9.05 -7.83 5.10
CA HIS A 130 -10.36 -7.24 5.37
C HIS A 130 -10.71 -6.26 4.24
N ASP A 131 -11.96 -5.81 4.19
CA ASP A 131 -12.47 -4.87 3.19
C ASP A 131 -12.09 -5.29 1.75
N ILE A 132 -12.48 -6.53 1.39
CA ILE A 132 -12.14 -7.14 0.12
C ILE A 132 -12.96 -6.50 -1.00
N GLN A 133 -12.27 -6.05 -2.05
CA GLN A 133 -12.85 -5.51 -3.26
C GLN A 133 -12.47 -6.41 -4.44
N LEU A 134 -13.48 -6.90 -5.13
CA LEU A 134 -13.30 -7.66 -6.36
C LEU A 134 -13.16 -6.66 -7.52
N ASN A 135 -11.96 -6.60 -8.11
CA ASN A 135 -11.70 -5.74 -9.26
C ASN A 135 -12.02 -6.44 -10.58
N THR A 136 -11.61 -7.70 -10.70
CA THR A 136 -11.76 -8.47 -11.94
C THR A 136 -12.09 -9.93 -11.61
N LEU A 137 -13.07 -10.49 -12.32
CA LEU A 137 -13.32 -11.90 -12.39
C LEU A 137 -13.77 -12.21 -13.83
N GLU A 138 -12.87 -12.75 -14.63
CA GLU A 138 -13.04 -12.94 -16.06
C GLU A 138 -12.77 -14.37 -16.47
N PHE A 139 -13.64 -14.90 -17.33
CA PHE A 139 -13.52 -16.19 -17.95
C PHE A 139 -13.87 -16.05 -19.44
N PRO A 140 -12.90 -15.84 -20.33
CA PRO A 140 -13.16 -15.51 -21.74
C PRO A 140 -14.00 -16.54 -22.49
N ASP A 141 -13.85 -17.82 -22.15
CA ASP A 141 -14.50 -18.94 -22.86
C ASP A 141 -15.75 -19.47 -22.12
N LEU A 142 -16.17 -18.81 -21.05
CA LEU A 142 -17.34 -19.26 -20.29
C LEU A 142 -18.63 -18.84 -20.99
N ARG A 143 -19.65 -19.73 -20.96
CA ARG A 143 -20.96 -19.40 -21.52
C ARG A 143 -21.60 -18.19 -20.81
N PRO A 144 -22.37 -17.37 -21.53
CA PRO A 144 -22.93 -16.13 -20.99
C PRO A 144 -23.80 -16.31 -19.75
N ASP A 145 -24.58 -17.41 -19.65
CA ASP A 145 -25.41 -17.73 -18.49
C ASP A 145 -24.56 -18.02 -17.24
N ALA A 146 -23.49 -18.81 -17.37
CA ALA A 146 -22.56 -19.09 -16.29
C ALA A 146 -21.73 -17.87 -15.90
N ALA A 147 -21.32 -17.04 -16.88
CA ALA A 147 -20.63 -15.79 -16.63
C ALA A 147 -21.52 -14.80 -15.82
N ALA A 148 -22.81 -14.72 -16.13
CA ALA A 148 -23.76 -13.89 -15.39
C ALA A 148 -23.91 -14.34 -13.93
N LEU A 149 -23.95 -15.64 -13.67
CA LEU A 149 -23.96 -16.19 -12.30
C LEU A 149 -22.69 -15.82 -11.54
N LEU A 150 -21.53 -15.97 -12.16
CA LEU A 150 -20.26 -15.59 -11.54
C LEU A 150 -20.18 -14.08 -11.27
N ALA A 151 -20.66 -13.24 -12.16
CA ALA A 151 -20.72 -11.79 -11.96
C ALA A 151 -21.65 -11.43 -10.76
N GLN A 152 -22.75 -12.14 -10.60
CA GLN A 152 -23.70 -11.92 -9.52
C GLN A 152 -23.16 -12.38 -8.15
N TYR A 153 -22.57 -13.56 -8.08
CA TYR A 153 -22.12 -14.16 -6.81
C TYR A 153 -20.64 -13.95 -6.50
N GLY A 154 -19.83 -13.60 -7.51
CA GLY A 154 -18.38 -13.42 -7.38
C GLY A 154 -17.94 -12.46 -6.26
N PRO A 155 -18.54 -11.27 -6.09
CA PRO A 155 -18.19 -10.35 -5.03
C PRO A 155 -18.43 -10.91 -3.62
N GLN A 156 -19.49 -11.67 -3.42
CA GLN A 156 -19.77 -12.33 -2.14
C GLN A 156 -18.77 -13.45 -1.87
N LEU A 157 -18.52 -14.29 -2.85
CA LEU A 157 -17.53 -15.38 -2.75
C LEU A 157 -16.14 -14.86 -2.46
N ALA A 158 -15.73 -13.77 -3.11
CA ALA A 158 -14.43 -13.14 -2.87
C ALA A 158 -14.32 -12.71 -1.40
N ARG A 159 -15.35 -12.07 -0.85
CA ARG A 159 -15.36 -11.64 0.56
C ARG A 159 -15.28 -12.81 1.52
N GLU A 160 -16.08 -13.85 1.31
CA GLU A 160 -16.12 -15.04 2.16
C GLU A 160 -14.81 -15.83 2.09
N SER A 161 -14.25 -15.98 0.88
CA SER A 161 -13.07 -16.80 0.65
C SER A 161 -11.77 -16.15 1.07
N VAL A 162 -11.62 -14.83 0.80
CA VAL A 162 -10.38 -14.09 1.08
C VAL A 162 -10.36 -13.53 2.50
N GLY A 163 -11.53 -13.19 3.07
CA GLY A 163 -11.60 -12.62 4.43
C GLY A 163 -11.11 -13.57 5.53
N GLU A 164 -11.11 -14.88 5.28
CA GLU A 164 -10.58 -15.89 6.20
C GLU A 164 -9.09 -16.25 5.93
N VAL A 165 -8.50 -15.69 4.87
CA VAL A 165 -7.12 -16.01 4.53
C VAL A 165 -6.17 -15.34 5.51
N VAL A 166 -5.42 -16.17 6.22
CA VAL A 166 -4.29 -15.74 7.04
C VAL A 166 -3.11 -15.46 6.12
N LEU A 167 -2.63 -14.23 6.11
CA LEU A 167 -1.50 -13.79 5.31
C LEU A 167 -0.17 -14.00 6.03
N HIS A 168 -0.19 -13.87 7.36
CA HIS A 168 0.97 -14.09 8.20
C HIS A 168 0.52 -14.44 9.62
N THR A 169 1.33 -15.22 10.33
CA THR A 169 1.13 -15.54 11.76
C THR A 169 2.33 -15.03 12.54
N LEU A 170 2.11 -14.08 13.44
CA LEU A 170 3.15 -13.58 14.34
C LEU A 170 3.45 -14.66 15.39
N ARG A 171 4.69 -15.15 15.40
CA ARG A 171 5.11 -16.18 16.32
C ARG A 171 5.28 -15.57 17.72
N PRO A 172 5.15 -16.35 18.80
CA PRO A 172 5.37 -15.86 20.17
C PRO A 172 6.71 -15.16 20.35
N GLN A 173 7.76 -15.66 19.70
CA GLN A 173 9.10 -15.07 19.73
C GLN A 173 9.17 -13.69 19.07
N ASP A 174 8.38 -13.43 18.04
CA ASP A 174 8.32 -12.13 17.35
C ASP A 174 7.65 -11.08 18.24
N LEU A 175 6.79 -11.52 19.17
CA LEU A 175 6.07 -10.68 20.12
C LEU A 175 6.70 -10.65 21.52
N ALA A 176 7.68 -11.50 21.83
CA ALA A 176 8.24 -11.64 23.18
C ALA A 176 8.82 -10.32 23.72
N LEU A 177 9.56 -9.58 22.89
CA LEU A 177 10.12 -8.29 23.25
C LEU A 177 9.04 -7.20 23.40
N PRO A 178 8.16 -7.00 22.43
CA PRO A 178 7.03 -6.08 22.58
C PRO A 178 6.17 -6.39 23.80
N ASP A 179 5.81 -7.65 24.01
CA ASP A 179 4.99 -8.07 25.15
C ASP A 179 5.65 -7.74 26.49
N GLY A 180 6.97 -8.00 26.60
CA GLY A 180 7.76 -7.65 27.78
C GLY A 180 7.85 -6.14 28.06
N LEU A 181 7.67 -5.31 27.03
CA LEU A 181 7.62 -3.85 27.12
C LEU A 181 6.19 -3.31 27.30
N GLY A 182 5.19 -4.17 27.47
CA GLY A 182 3.79 -3.76 27.56
C GLY A 182 3.22 -3.24 26.24
N MET A 183 3.76 -3.68 25.11
CA MET A 183 3.31 -3.30 23.77
C MET A 183 2.55 -4.44 23.08
N GLN A 184 1.75 -4.10 22.09
CA GLN A 184 1.01 -5.04 21.27
C GLN A 184 0.98 -4.57 19.81
N PRO A 185 0.73 -5.47 18.83
CA PRO A 185 0.50 -5.08 17.45
C PRO A 185 -0.70 -4.14 17.32
N GLY A 186 -0.51 -3.07 16.56
CA GLY A 186 -1.51 -2.06 16.26
C GLY A 186 -1.83 -1.99 14.76
N ALA A 187 -1.77 -0.80 14.20
CA ALA A 187 -2.04 -0.57 12.79
C ALA A 187 -1.03 -1.27 11.87
N ILE A 188 -1.52 -1.76 10.73
CA ILE A 188 -0.69 -2.35 9.69
C ILE A 188 -0.63 -1.37 8.51
N THR A 189 0.58 -1.07 8.08
CA THR A 189 0.85 -0.20 6.94
C THR A 189 1.51 -0.99 5.83
N VAL A 190 0.96 -0.89 4.62
CA VAL A 190 1.57 -1.44 3.41
C VAL A 190 2.68 -0.50 2.96
N THR A 191 3.88 -1.03 2.81
CA THR A 191 5.06 -0.31 2.33
C THR A 191 5.53 -0.91 1.01
N ASP A 192 6.49 -0.27 0.34
CA ASP A 192 7.04 -0.78 -0.92
C ASP A 192 7.85 -2.09 -0.76
N ARG A 193 8.17 -2.49 0.48
CA ARG A 193 8.96 -3.69 0.78
C ARG A 193 8.17 -4.81 1.44
N GLY A 194 6.94 -4.54 1.86
CA GLY A 194 6.11 -5.49 2.62
C GLY A 194 5.18 -4.79 3.57
N LEU A 195 4.93 -5.36 4.73
CA LEU A 195 4.03 -4.82 5.75
C LEU A 195 4.83 -4.31 6.95
N ALA A 196 4.46 -3.14 7.45
CA ALA A 196 4.94 -2.62 8.72
C ALA A 196 3.80 -2.70 9.74
N VAL A 197 3.99 -3.48 10.79
CA VAL A 197 3.07 -3.61 11.93
C VAL A 197 3.56 -2.67 13.01
N GLU A 198 2.79 -1.67 13.36
CA GLU A 198 3.09 -0.76 14.47
C GLU A 198 2.97 -1.50 15.79
N LEU A 199 3.81 -1.15 16.76
CA LEU A 199 3.70 -1.65 18.12
C LEU A 199 3.20 -0.50 19.01
N VAL A 200 2.04 -0.71 19.62
CA VAL A 200 1.37 0.28 20.46
C VAL A 200 1.30 -0.20 21.91
N PRO A 201 1.25 0.69 22.91
CA PRO A 201 1.06 0.29 24.30
C PRO A 201 -0.22 -0.53 24.47
N LYS A 202 -0.16 -1.56 25.32
CA LYS A 202 -1.37 -2.29 25.73
C LYS A 202 -2.29 -1.37 26.50
N PRO A 203 -3.62 -1.46 26.33
CA PRO A 203 -4.56 -0.73 27.19
C PRO A 203 -4.36 -1.13 28.65
N LEU A 204 -4.41 -0.16 29.54
CA LEU A 204 -4.40 -0.42 30.98
C LEU A 204 -5.69 -1.16 31.33
N SER A 205 -5.57 -2.38 31.82
CA SER A 205 -6.68 -3.22 32.30
C SER A 205 -7.01 -2.92 33.77
#